data_e576e4c27f5d76a1e64bb5d6ed89d3f8
#
_entry.id   e576e4c27f5d76a1e64bb5d6ed89d3f8
#
_cell.length_a   1.000
_cell.length_b   1.000
_cell.length_c   1.000
_cell.angle_alpha   90.00
_cell.angle_beta   90.00
_cell.angle_gamma   90.00
#
_symmetry.space_group_name_H-M   'P 1'
#
loop_
_entity.id
_entity.type
_entity.pdbx_description
1 polymer ?
#
loop_
_entity_poly.entity_id
_entity_poly.type
_entity_poly.pdbx_seq_one_letter_code
_entity_poly.pdbx_strand_id
1 'polypeptide(L)'
;MKQKHFLISLAVLAIGISVDAQTKDNVKTTFQTSREWKPSIDNRADAVMVYGVGGNPSDKSRKLSFEERVKSWKERGYIIHFMTGIAWGEYQDYFTGQWDGKWHLDEGQVTQAGDTIWHGHMVPYIVPSENFLSYLKERHVKRVIDAGVDAIFMEEPEFWARAGYSESFKKEWKKYYGFEWRPQHESPENTYLSNKLKYYLYYRALNEVFTFAKEYGKSKGMDVKCYVPTHSLVNYSQWQIVSPEASLASLPCVDGYIAQVWTGTSREPNFFDGRKRERVFETAYLEYGSMESMTAPTGRKMFFLTDPIEDWPRDWADYKKNYQATFTAQLLYPNIADYEVMPWPERIYEGLYRTSANSDKKERIPRFYSTQMQVMINALNRMPLTDKEL
;
A
#
# COMPACT_ATOMS: atom_id res chain seq x y z
N MET A 1 11.57 -64.97 -51.74
CA MET A 1 10.83 -63.73 -51.44
C MET A 1 11.06 -63.32 -49.97
N LYS A 2 11.87 -62.31 -49.72
CA LYS A 2 12.18 -61.83 -48.37
C LYS A 2 11.44 -60.51 -48.15
N GLN A 3 10.45 -60.50 -47.25
CA GLN A 3 9.77 -59.30 -46.80
C GLN A 3 10.70 -58.52 -45.86
N LYS A 4 10.98 -57.25 -46.20
CA LYS A 4 11.68 -56.30 -45.33
C LYS A 4 10.61 -55.53 -44.56
N HIS A 5 10.58 -55.69 -43.24
CA HIS A 5 9.82 -54.84 -42.34
C HIS A 5 10.55 -53.52 -42.14
N PHE A 6 9.87 -52.41 -42.49
CA PHE A 6 10.37 -51.06 -42.24
C PHE A 6 9.80 -50.61 -40.90
N LEU A 7 10.64 -50.51 -39.90
CA LEU A 7 10.27 -49.91 -38.60
C LEU A 7 10.47 -48.39 -38.72
N ILE A 8 9.34 -47.67 -38.65
CA ILE A 8 9.35 -46.20 -38.51
C ILE A 8 9.38 -45.91 -37.05
N SER A 9 10.53 -45.43 -36.56
CA SER A 9 10.69 -44.89 -35.20
C SER A 9 10.10 -43.43 -35.20
N LEU A 10 8.98 -43.24 -34.52
CA LEU A 10 8.43 -41.93 -34.22
C LEU A 10 9.21 -41.33 -33.07
N ALA A 11 10.12 -40.40 -33.34
CA ALA A 11 10.76 -39.59 -32.32
C ALA A 11 9.78 -38.46 -31.91
N VAL A 12 9.13 -38.61 -30.76
CA VAL A 12 8.37 -37.53 -30.13
C VAL A 12 9.36 -36.53 -29.56
N LEU A 13 9.51 -35.40 -30.24
CA LEU A 13 10.23 -34.25 -29.73
C LEU A 13 9.36 -33.61 -28.64
N ALA A 14 9.63 -33.94 -27.36
CA ALA A 14 9.07 -33.19 -26.25
C ALA A 14 9.75 -31.83 -26.21
N ILE A 15 9.11 -30.81 -26.76
CA ILE A 15 9.46 -29.42 -26.53
C ILE A 15 9.08 -29.15 -25.06
N GLY A 16 10.05 -29.29 -24.18
CA GLY A 16 9.92 -28.80 -22.82
C GLY A 16 9.84 -27.28 -22.86
N ILE A 17 8.62 -26.75 -22.78
CA ILE A 17 8.43 -25.36 -22.40
C ILE A 17 8.85 -25.34 -20.93
N SER A 18 10.07 -24.91 -20.66
CA SER A 18 10.45 -24.48 -19.32
C SER A 18 9.60 -23.25 -19.00
N VAL A 19 8.49 -23.46 -18.32
CA VAL A 19 7.87 -22.39 -17.54
C VAL A 19 8.91 -22.09 -16.47
N ASP A 20 9.67 -21.01 -16.67
CA ASP A 20 10.47 -20.47 -15.60
C ASP A 20 9.53 -20.28 -14.41
N ALA A 21 9.69 -21.11 -13.40
CA ALA A 21 8.95 -20.93 -12.15
C ALA A 21 9.40 -19.57 -11.61
N GLN A 22 8.49 -18.60 -11.70
CA GLN A 22 8.70 -17.27 -11.15
C GLN A 22 9.10 -17.43 -9.69
N THR A 23 10.37 -17.18 -9.39
CA THR A 23 10.86 -17.28 -8.02
C THR A 23 10.31 -16.08 -7.26
N LYS A 24 9.91 -16.28 -6.00
CA LYS A 24 9.34 -15.25 -5.13
C LYS A 24 10.19 -13.98 -5.01
N ASP A 25 11.49 -14.10 -5.27
CA ASP A 25 12.44 -12.99 -5.22
C ASP A 25 12.41 -12.09 -6.48
N ASN A 26 11.73 -12.51 -7.55
CA ASN A 26 11.68 -11.80 -8.84
C ASN A 26 10.34 -11.10 -9.13
N VAL A 27 9.55 -10.78 -8.11
CA VAL A 27 8.34 -9.98 -8.31
C VAL A 27 8.71 -8.59 -8.82
N LYS A 28 8.26 -8.27 -10.03
CA LYS A 28 8.42 -6.95 -10.66
C LYS A 28 7.14 -6.13 -10.61
N THR A 29 6.00 -6.80 -10.72
CA THR A 29 4.71 -6.14 -10.76
C THR A 29 3.76 -6.75 -9.73
N THR A 30 2.99 -5.88 -9.09
CA THR A 30 2.00 -6.25 -8.09
C THR A 30 0.78 -5.34 -8.18
N PHE A 31 -0.29 -5.67 -7.50
CA PHE A 31 -1.46 -4.81 -7.29
C PHE A 31 -2.20 -5.23 -6.04
N GLN A 32 -3.02 -4.35 -5.48
CA GLN A 32 -3.79 -4.65 -4.29
C GLN A 32 -5.28 -4.81 -4.61
N THR A 33 -5.94 -5.73 -3.90
CA THR A 33 -7.38 -5.94 -3.95
C THR A 33 -7.92 -6.56 -2.67
N SER A 34 -9.14 -6.20 -2.30
CA SER A 34 -9.86 -6.86 -1.21
C SER A 34 -10.68 -8.06 -1.66
N ARG A 35 -10.67 -8.38 -2.97
CA ARG A 35 -11.55 -9.38 -3.59
C ARG A 35 -10.83 -10.70 -3.87
N GLU A 36 -11.64 -11.75 -4.05
CA GLU A 36 -11.23 -12.98 -4.72
C GLU A 36 -10.95 -12.74 -6.20
N TRP A 37 -10.21 -13.66 -6.83
CA TRP A 37 -9.94 -13.57 -8.26
C TRP A 37 -11.22 -13.56 -9.10
N LYS A 38 -11.25 -12.67 -10.08
CA LYS A 38 -12.24 -12.58 -11.15
C LYS A 38 -11.57 -12.15 -12.44
N PRO A 39 -12.07 -12.59 -13.61
CA PRO A 39 -11.52 -12.16 -14.90
C PRO A 39 -11.55 -10.65 -15.11
N SER A 40 -12.54 -9.95 -14.53
CA SER A 40 -12.73 -8.50 -14.67
C SER A 40 -11.67 -7.67 -13.96
N ILE A 41 -10.97 -8.24 -13.00
CA ILE A 41 -9.97 -7.54 -12.16
C ILE A 41 -8.57 -8.17 -12.26
N ASP A 42 -8.37 -9.07 -13.20
CA ASP A 42 -7.10 -9.75 -13.43
C ASP A 42 -6.13 -8.85 -14.20
N ASN A 43 -5.18 -8.24 -13.50
CA ASN A 43 -4.19 -7.31 -14.08
C ASN A 43 -2.98 -8.02 -14.69
N ARG A 44 -2.88 -9.34 -14.63
CA ARG A 44 -1.74 -10.12 -15.16
C ARG A 44 -0.38 -9.74 -14.57
N ALA A 45 -0.36 -9.18 -13.36
CA ALA A 45 0.87 -8.91 -12.63
C ALA A 45 1.50 -10.20 -12.07
N ASP A 46 2.72 -10.11 -11.57
CA ASP A 46 3.41 -11.25 -10.94
C ASP A 46 2.80 -11.62 -9.60
N ALA A 47 2.43 -10.63 -8.83
CA ALA A 47 1.89 -10.80 -7.49
C ALA A 47 0.58 -10.02 -7.27
N VAL A 48 -0.17 -10.44 -6.26
CA VAL A 48 -1.34 -9.73 -5.75
C VAL A 48 -1.22 -9.54 -4.24
N MET A 49 -1.42 -8.32 -3.78
CA MET A 49 -1.56 -7.99 -2.37
C MET A 49 -3.02 -8.15 -1.96
N VAL A 50 -3.34 -9.23 -1.24
CA VAL A 50 -4.69 -9.44 -0.68
C VAL A 50 -4.85 -8.55 0.54
N TYR A 51 -5.74 -7.54 0.43
CA TYR A 51 -5.89 -6.51 1.43
C TYR A 51 -6.78 -6.95 2.60
N GLY A 52 -6.29 -6.71 3.83
CA GLY A 52 -6.98 -6.97 5.08
C GLY A 52 -7.37 -8.44 5.32
N VAL A 53 -7.48 -8.82 6.57
CA VAL A 53 -7.90 -10.17 6.97
C VAL A 53 -9.40 -10.29 7.25
N GLY A 54 -10.17 -9.18 7.12
CA GLY A 54 -11.60 -9.14 7.35
C GLY A 54 -11.98 -8.77 8.79
N GLY A 55 -11.42 -7.68 9.31
CA GLY A 55 -11.77 -7.12 10.62
C GLY A 55 -13.04 -6.25 10.61
N ASN A 56 -13.71 -6.08 9.48
CA ASN A 56 -14.97 -5.35 9.39
C ASN A 56 -16.17 -6.30 9.31
N PRO A 57 -16.87 -6.57 10.44
CA PRO A 57 -18.01 -7.50 10.47
C PRO A 57 -19.25 -6.95 9.72
N SER A 58 -19.28 -5.64 9.43
CA SER A 58 -20.36 -5.00 8.70
C SER A 58 -20.18 -5.06 7.18
N ASP A 59 -19.03 -5.47 6.68
CA ASP A 59 -18.76 -5.58 5.25
C ASP A 59 -19.41 -6.84 4.65
N LYS A 60 -20.68 -6.69 4.29
CA LYS A 60 -21.44 -7.76 3.60
C LYS A 60 -21.00 -8.00 2.15
N SER A 61 -20.15 -7.16 1.60
CA SER A 61 -19.65 -7.30 0.22
C SER A 61 -18.57 -8.37 0.10
N ARG A 62 -17.85 -8.62 1.19
CA ARG A 62 -16.81 -9.64 1.29
C ARG A 62 -17.43 -10.95 1.77
N LYS A 63 -17.56 -11.89 0.85
CA LYS A 63 -18.19 -13.20 1.12
C LYS A 63 -17.20 -14.28 1.54
N LEU A 64 -15.94 -14.15 1.15
CA LEU A 64 -14.89 -15.12 1.38
C LEU A 64 -13.96 -14.70 2.52
N SER A 65 -13.48 -15.67 3.28
CA SER A 65 -12.42 -15.49 4.27
C SER A 65 -11.12 -15.03 3.61
N PHE A 66 -10.16 -14.60 4.41
CA PHE A 66 -8.82 -14.23 3.92
C PHE A 66 -8.15 -15.42 3.20
N GLU A 67 -8.20 -16.60 3.79
CA GLU A 67 -7.60 -17.82 3.26
C GLU A 67 -8.23 -18.26 1.93
N GLU A 68 -9.56 -18.12 1.80
CA GLU A 68 -10.26 -18.41 0.55
C GLU A 68 -9.89 -17.41 -0.55
N ARG A 69 -9.73 -16.13 -0.23
CA ARG A 69 -9.25 -15.12 -1.18
C ARG A 69 -7.82 -15.42 -1.62
N VAL A 70 -6.92 -15.71 -0.69
CA VAL A 70 -5.53 -16.14 -0.97
C VAL A 70 -5.53 -17.36 -1.90
N LYS A 71 -6.33 -18.38 -1.58
CA LYS A 71 -6.45 -19.58 -2.39
C LYS A 71 -6.91 -19.29 -3.81
N SER A 72 -7.93 -18.42 -3.98
CA SER A 72 -8.50 -18.10 -5.29
C SER A 72 -7.48 -17.47 -6.25
N TRP A 73 -6.60 -16.63 -5.74
CA TRP A 73 -5.52 -16.02 -6.52
C TRP A 73 -4.37 -17.00 -6.76
N LYS A 74 -3.99 -17.78 -5.74
CA LYS A 74 -2.91 -18.77 -5.85
C LYS A 74 -3.21 -19.83 -6.91
N GLU A 75 -4.45 -20.27 -7.04
CA GLU A 75 -4.91 -21.22 -8.07
C GLU A 75 -4.78 -20.67 -9.50
N ARG A 76 -4.57 -19.38 -9.65
CA ARG A 76 -4.33 -18.70 -10.94
C ARG A 76 -2.85 -18.42 -11.21
N GLY A 77 -1.97 -18.92 -10.35
CA GLY A 77 -0.53 -18.78 -10.51
C GLY A 77 0.08 -17.50 -9.94
N TYR A 78 -0.73 -16.69 -9.23
CA TYR A 78 -0.20 -15.48 -8.60
C TYR A 78 0.68 -15.79 -7.39
N ILE A 79 1.75 -15.01 -7.24
CA ILE A 79 2.46 -14.88 -5.97
C ILE A 79 1.57 -14.04 -5.05
N ILE A 80 1.39 -14.50 -3.81
CA ILE A 80 0.47 -13.85 -2.87
C ILE A 80 1.25 -13.02 -1.87
N HIS A 81 0.90 -11.74 -1.80
CA HIS A 81 1.32 -10.80 -0.78
C HIS A 81 0.12 -10.40 0.08
N PHE A 82 0.39 -9.75 1.19
CA PHE A 82 -0.62 -9.18 2.08
C PHE A 82 -0.39 -7.69 2.28
N MET A 83 -1.47 -6.91 2.38
CA MET A 83 -1.41 -5.48 2.67
C MET A 83 -2.47 -5.07 3.69
N THR A 84 -2.11 -4.14 4.56
CA THR A 84 -3.02 -3.39 5.45
C THR A 84 -2.34 -2.11 5.93
N GLY A 85 -3.08 -1.14 6.44
CA GLY A 85 -2.50 0.07 7.01
C GLY A 85 -1.91 -0.15 8.40
N ILE A 86 -0.89 0.62 8.78
CA ILE A 86 -0.37 0.67 10.15
C ILE A 86 -1.06 1.75 10.98
N ALA A 87 -1.51 2.82 10.35
CA ALA A 87 -2.21 3.92 11.01
C ALA A 87 -3.74 3.81 10.95
N TRP A 88 -4.25 2.95 10.10
CA TRP A 88 -5.67 2.68 9.88
C TRP A 88 -5.81 1.35 9.14
N GLY A 89 -7.01 0.82 8.99
CA GLY A 89 -7.25 -0.44 8.31
C GLY A 89 -8.63 -1.01 8.63
N GLU A 90 -8.85 -2.27 8.32
CA GLU A 90 -10.10 -2.97 8.65
C GLU A 90 -10.05 -3.48 10.09
N TYR A 91 -10.10 -2.56 11.06
CA TYR A 91 -9.89 -2.84 12.48
C TYR A 91 -11.14 -2.58 13.34
N GLN A 92 -12.33 -2.62 12.73
CA GLN A 92 -13.59 -2.42 13.44
C GLN A 92 -13.78 -3.43 14.58
N ASP A 93 -13.33 -4.68 14.39
CA ASP A 93 -13.39 -5.73 15.41
C ASP A 93 -12.54 -5.38 16.65
N TYR A 94 -11.41 -4.72 16.47
CA TYR A 94 -10.60 -4.19 17.55
C TYR A 94 -11.28 -3.02 18.26
N PHE A 95 -11.64 -1.98 17.50
CA PHE A 95 -12.18 -0.75 18.06
C PHE A 95 -13.54 -0.93 18.74
N THR A 96 -14.35 -1.90 18.28
CA THR A 96 -15.70 -2.14 18.81
C THR A 96 -15.80 -3.31 19.77
N GLY A 97 -14.67 -3.78 20.30
CA GLY A 97 -14.63 -4.74 21.38
C GLY A 97 -14.89 -6.19 20.99
N GLN A 98 -14.84 -6.55 19.74
CA GLN A 98 -15.04 -7.92 19.30
C GLN A 98 -13.77 -8.78 19.43
N TRP A 99 -12.62 -8.14 19.54
CA TRP A 99 -11.34 -8.81 19.70
C TRP A 99 -11.12 -9.34 21.12
N ASP A 100 -11.25 -8.50 22.13
CA ASP A 100 -10.91 -8.80 23.52
C ASP A 100 -12.02 -8.39 24.53
N GLY A 101 -13.18 -7.99 24.04
CA GLY A 101 -14.31 -7.53 24.85
C GLY A 101 -14.23 -6.07 25.28
N LYS A 102 -13.21 -5.31 24.85
CA LYS A 102 -13.02 -3.91 25.20
C LYS A 102 -13.06 -3.00 23.99
N TRP A 103 -13.67 -1.85 24.14
CA TRP A 103 -13.63 -0.78 23.14
C TRP A 103 -12.29 -0.06 23.21
N HIS A 104 -11.65 0.19 22.05
CA HIS A 104 -10.35 0.83 21.96
C HIS A 104 -10.38 2.17 21.20
N LEU A 105 -11.54 2.84 21.12
CA LEU A 105 -11.67 4.13 20.43
C LEU A 105 -10.83 5.24 21.10
N ASP A 106 -10.47 5.08 22.38
CA ASP A 106 -9.56 5.97 23.11
C ASP A 106 -8.11 5.91 22.60
N GLU A 107 -7.77 4.90 21.79
CA GLU A 107 -6.48 4.78 21.11
C GLU A 107 -6.45 5.54 19.78
N GLY A 108 -7.51 6.24 19.43
CA GLY A 108 -7.56 7.10 18.25
C GLY A 108 -6.73 8.37 18.40
N GLN A 109 -6.32 8.93 17.26
CA GLN A 109 -5.72 10.25 17.19
C GLN A 109 -6.81 11.31 17.41
N VAL A 110 -6.58 12.22 18.36
CA VAL A 110 -7.54 13.24 18.78
C VAL A 110 -6.93 14.63 18.67
N THR A 111 -7.70 15.59 18.16
CA THR A 111 -7.32 17.00 18.03
C THR A 111 -7.41 17.76 19.36
N GLN A 112 -6.93 19.01 19.39
CA GLN A 112 -7.08 19.91 20.54
C GLN A 112 -8.53 20.15 20.93
N ALA A 113 -9.45 20.18 19.97
CA ALA A 113 -10.89 20.36 20.20
C ALA A 113 -11.56 19.11 20.80
N GLY A 114 -10.86 17.99 20.89
CA GLY A 114 -11.40 16.71 21.37
C GLY A 114 -12.00 15.86 20.24
N ASP A 115 -11.88 16.29 18.98
CA ASP A 115 -12.40 15.54 17.84
C ASP A 115 -11.47 14.38 17.47
N THR A 116 -12.06 13.21 17.31
CA THR A 116 -11.35 12.04 16.77
C THR A 116 -11.11 12.24 15.27
N ILE A 117 -9.91 11.93 14.81
CA ILE A 117 -9.57 11.93 13.38
C ILE A 117 -9.92 10.57 12.81
N TRP A 118 -11.00 10.50 12.05
CA TRP A 118 -11.49 9.27 11.44
C TRP A 118 -10.89 9.05 10.06
N HIS A 119 -10.42 7.83 9.80
CA HIS A 119 -10.12 7.36 8.45
C HIS A 119 -11.39 6.80 7.78
N GLY A 120 -12.17 6.02 8.54
CA GLY A 120 -13.39 5.41 8.07
C GLY A 120 -14.40 5.15 9.18
N HIS A 121 -15.52 4.50 8.86
CA HIS A 121 -16.56 4.21 9.86
C HIS A 121 -16.00 3.35 10.99
N MET A 122 -16.06 3.86 12.22
CA MET A 122 -15.54 3.22 13.45
C MET A 122 -14.05 2.84 13.38
N VAL A 123 -13.28 3.49 12.53
CA VAL A 123 -11.82 3.35 12.47
C VAL A 123 -11.17 4.72 12.53
N PRO A 124 -10.66 5.15 13.68
CA PRO A 124 -9.83 6.35 13.79
C PRO A 124 -8.44 6.11 13.20
N TYR A 125 -7.73 7.18 12.86
CA TYR A 125 -6.26 7.09 12.80
C TYR A 125 -5.74 6.71 14.19
N ILE A 126 -4.76 5.83 14.26
CA ILE A 126 -4.37 5.11 15.48
C ILE A 126 -3.17 5.77 16.15
N VAL A 127 -3.21 5.82 17.47
CA VAL A 127 -2.00 5.93 18.28
C VAL A 127 -1.48 4.51 18.52
N PRO A 128 -0.32 4.10 17.94
CA PRO A 128 0.13 2.71 18.02
C PRO A 128 0.57 2.34 19.44
N SER A 129 -0.42 1.90 20.22
CA SER A 129 -0.28 1.38 21.58
C SER A 129 0.24 -0.05 21.59
N GLU A 130 0.69 -0.54 22.75
CA GLU A 130 1.06 -1.96 22.92
C GLU A 130 -0.10 -2.91 22.64
N ASN A 131 -1.33 -2.53 23.03
CA ASN A 131 -2.53 -3.33 22.76
C ASN A 131 -2.77 -3.48 21.27
N PHE A 132 -2.72 -2.36 20.54
CA PHE A 132 -2.90 -2.38 19.10
C PHE A 132 -1.81 -3.18 18.39
N LEU A 133 -0.54 -3.04 18.79
CA LEU A 133 0.55 -3.82 18.20
C LEU A 133 0.41 -5.33 18.50
N SER A 134 -0.08 -5.69 19.68
CA SER A 134 -0.40 -7.08 20.02
C SER A 134 -1.53 -7.62 19.12
N TYR A 135 -2.61 -6.85 18.94
CA TYR A 135 -3.69 -7.18 18.03
C TYR A 135 -3.18 -7.40 16.60
N LEU A 136 -2.37 -6.49 16.06
CA LEU A 136 -1.82 -6.64 14.71
C LEU A 136 -0.99 -7.92 14.57
N LYS A 137 -0.12 -8.21 15.53
CA LYS A 137 0.72 -9.41 15.51
C LYS A 137 -0.11 -10.69 15.57
N GLU A 138 -1.07 -10.76 16.48
CA GLU A 138 -1.85 -11.98 16.71
C GLU A 138 -2.96 -12.17 15.64
N ARG A 139 -3.70 -11.13 15.33
CA ARG A 139 -4.87 -11.20 14.47
C ARG A 139 -4.55 -11.14 12.97
N HIS A 140 -3.49 -10.40 12.61
CA HIS A 140 -3.12 -10.18 11.21
C HIS A 140 -1.85 -10.95 10.84
N VAL A 141 -0.70 -10.60 11.42
CA VAL A 141 0.60 -11.13 10.98
C VAL A 141 0.69 -12.64 11.08
N LYS A 142 0.32 -13.23 12.20
CA LYS A 142 0.32 -14.70 12.36
C LYS A 142 -0.58 -15.38 11.33
N ARG A 143 -1.81 -14.90 11.20
CA ARG A 143 -2.79 -15.46 10.26
C ARG A 143 -2.32 -15.43 8.82
N VAL A 144 -1.69 -14.31 8.43
CA VAL A 144 -1.13 -14.10 7.09
C VAL A 144 -0.01 -15.10 6.82
N ILE A 145 0.93 -15.25 7.74
CA ILE A 145 2.05 -16.18 7.62
C ILE A 145 1.56 -17.64 7.66
N ASP A 146 0.61 -17.97 8.52
CA ASP A 146 0.00 -19.32 8.58
C ASP A 146 -0.77 -19.68 7.30
N ALA A 147 -1.28 -18.69 6.55
CA ALA A 147 -1.85 -18.88 5.22
C ALA A 147 -0.79 -19.08 4.11
N GLY A 148 0.50 -19.05 4.46
CA GLY A 148 1.63 -19.25 3.53
C GLY A 148 1.95 -18.00 2.70
N VAL A 149 1.63 -16.80 3.21
CA VAL A 149 1.99 -15.52 2.59
C VAL A 149 3.29 -15.03 3.22
N ASP A 150 4.27 -14.69 2.39
CA ASP A 150 5.64 -14.36 2.80
C ASP A 150 6.09 -12.93 2.46
N ALA A 151 5.16 -12.08 2.05
CA ALA A 151 5.42 -10.65 1.90
C ALA A 151 4.29 -9.83 2.53
N ILE A 152 4.65 -8.94 3.45
CA ILE A 152 3.73 -8.13 4.25
C ILE A 152 4.01 -6.65 3.98
N PHE A 153 2.97 -5.94 3.60
CA PHE A 153 2.97 -4.51 3.35
C PHE A 153 2.12 -3.82 4.43
N MET A 154 2.75 -2.91 5.19
CA MET A 154 2.08 -2.07 6.19
C MET A 154 2.13 -0.62 5.71
N GLU A 155 0.99 -0.11 5.24
CA GLU A 155 0.93 1.18 4.57
C GLU A 155 0.68 2.35 5.54
N GLU A 156 1.13 3.51 5.11
CA GLU A 156 0.77 4.84 5.62
C GLU A 156 0.99 5.01 7.13
N PRO A 157 2.25 5.08 7.58
CA PRO A 157 2.58 5.38 8.98
C PRO A 157 2.33 6.87 9.30
N GLU A 158 1.06 7.25 9.39
CA GLU A 158 0.56 8.62 9.41
C GLU A 158 0.13 9.10 10.78
N PHE A 159 0.85 10.04 11.35
CA PHE A 159 0.40 10.77 12.52
C PHE A 159 0.09 12.23 12.15
N TRP A 160 -1.16 12.64 12.27
CA TRP A 160 -1.57 14.01 11.97
C TRP A 160 -0.93 15.00 12.95
N ALA A 161 -0.28 16.06 12.45
CA ALA A 161 0.39 17.05 13.29
C ALA A 161 -0.57 17.74 14.27
N ARG A 162 -1.85 17.94 13.86
CA ARG A 162 -2.92 18.50 14.70
C ARG A 162 -3.42 17.56 15.80
N ALA A 163 -3.09 16.27 15.75
CA ALA A 163 -3.41 15.31 16.81
C ALA A 163 -2.39 15.34 17.94
N GLY A 164 -2.59 14.49 18.96
CA GLY A 164 -1.70 14.36 20.12
C GLY A 164 -2.38 14.73 21.45
N TYR A 165 -3.72 14.70 21.50
CA TYR A 165 -4.49 15.09 22.69
C TYR A 165 -5.27 13.92 23.31
N SER A 166 -5.23 12.71 22.72
CA SER A 166 -5.88 11.54 23.30
C SER A 166 -5.15 11.06 24.57
N GLU A 167 -5.88 10.39 25.46
CA GLU A 167 -5.30 9.79 26.66
C GLU A 167 -4.23 8.74 26.32
N SER A 168 -4.43 7.99 25.24
CA SER A 168 -3.44 7.04 24.74
C SER A 168 -2.12 7.75 24.37
N PHE A 169 -2.18 8.88 23.67
CA PHE A 169 -0.99 9.66 23.34
C PHE A 169 -0.29 10.22 24.58
N LYS A 170 -1.05 10.70 25.57
CA LYS A 170 -0.49 11.21 26.83
C LYS A 170 0.22 10.11 27.63
N LYS A 171 -0.32 8.89 27.62
CA LYS A 171 0.34 7.72 28.22
C LYS A 171 1.67 7.40 27.54
N GLU A 172 1.69 7.39 26.20
CA GLU A 172 2.90 7.16 25.40
C GLU A 172 3.94 8.30 25.63
N TRP A 173 3.48 9.54 25.77
CA TRP A 173 4.34 10.67 26.11
C TRP A 173 5.04 10.47 27.45
N LYS A 174 4.29 10.14 28.51
CA LYS A 174 4.85 9.90 29.84
C LYS A 174 5.84 8.73 29.83
N LYS A 175 5.54 7.67 29.09
CA LYS A 175 6.41 6.52 28.90
C LYS A 175 7.72 6.92 28.20
N TYR A 176 7.65 7.74 27.17
CA TYR A 176 8.79 8.12 26.35
C TYR A 176 9.69 9.17 27.00
N TYR A 177 9.10 10.21 27.60
CA TYR A 177 9.83 11.35 28.18
C TYR A 177 10.05 11.25 29.67
N GLY A 178 9.29 10.45 30.41
CA GLY A 178 9.39 10.34 31.88
C GLY A 178 8.75 11.51 32.67
N PHE A 179 8.08 12.44 31.98
CA PHE A 179 7.39 13.58 32.59
C PHE A 179 5.97 13.75 32.02
N GLU A 180 5.15 14.57 32.68
CA GLU A 180 3.76 14.78 32.30
C GLU A 180 3.64 15.44 30.93
N TRP A 181 2.59 15.06 30.21
CA TRP A 181 2.29 15.57 28.87
C TRP A 181 2.14 17.10 28.88
N ARG A 182 2.66 17.73 27.80
CA ARG A 182 2.58 19.16 27.57
C ARG A 182 1.82 19.43 26.28
N PRO A 183 0.79 20.31 26.29
CA PRO A 183 0.04 20.64 25.08
C PRO A 183 0.93 21.26 24.02
N GLN A 184 0.91 20.70 22.82
CA GLN A 184 1.77 21.16 21.72
C GLN A 184 1.53 22.61 21.29
N HIS A 185 0.30 23.12 21.43
CA HIS A 185 -0.07 24.49 21.03
C HIS A 185 0.47 25.58 21.97
N GLU A 186 0.99 25.23 23.14
CA GLU A 186 1.47 26.21 24.13
C GLU A 186 2.85 26.77 23.82
N SER A 187 3.68 26.03 23.08
CA SER A 187 5.02 26.51 22.72
C SER A 187 5.61 25.76 21.51
N PRO A 188 6.56 26.35 20.78
CA PRO A 188 7.32 25.67 19.73
C PRO A 188 8.08 24.44 20.26
N GLU A 189 8.58 24.49 21.51
CA GLU A 189 9.25 23.34 22.14
C GLU A 189 8.28 22.17 22.32
N ASN A 190 7.09 22.43 22.86
CA ASN A 190 6.06 21.40 23.03
C ASN A 190 5.61 20.80 21.69
N THR A 191 5.49 21.65 20.65
CA THR A 191 5.21 21.18 19.28
C THR A 191 6.31 20.26 18.79
N TYR A 192 7.59 20.62 18.98
CA TYR A 192 8.72 19.77 18.59
C TYR A 192 8.71 18.43 19.34
N LEU A 193 8.54 18.44 20.65
CA LEU A 193 8.46 17.20 21.44
C LEU A 193 7.30 16.32 21.00
N SER A 194 6.13 16.92 20.75
CA SER A 194 4.96 16.19 20.27
C SER A 194 5.23 15.51 18.93
N ASN A 195 5.79 16.22 17.96
CA ASN A 195 6.08 15.65 16.64
C ASN A 195 7.22 14.62 16.70
N LYS A 196 8.20 14.80 17.57
CA LYS A 196 9.25 13.79 17.81
C LYS A 196 8.67 12.49 18.35
N LEU A 197 7.72 12.57 19.28
CA LEU A 197 7.04 11.38 19.80
C LEU A 197 6.19 10.72 18.71
N LYS A 198 5.40 11.48 17.94
CA LYS A 198 4.58 10.95 16.82
C LYS A 198 5.43 10.18 15.82
N TYR A 199 6.56 10.74 15.44
CA TYR A 199 7.55 10.11 14.58
C TYR A 199 8.05 8.78 15.15
N TYR A 200 8.46 8.80 16.43
CA TYR A 200 8.97 7.63 17.15
C TYR A 200 7.92 6.52 17.25
N LEU A 201 6.66 6.86 17.47
CA LEU A 201 5.60 5.86 17.66
C LEU A 201 5.44 4.96 16.44
N TYR A 202 5.41 5.49 15.23
CA TYR A 202 5.34 4.67 14.01
C TYR A 202 6.67 4.01 13.64
N TYR A 203 7.79 4.65 13.95
CA TYR A 203 9.10 3.98 13.83
C TYR A 203 9.15 2.72 14.70
N ARG A 204 8.76 2.84 15.96
CA ARG A 204 8.66 1.71 16.90
C ARG A 204 7.67 0.66 16.41
N ALA A 205 6.48 1.07 16.00
CA ALA A 205 5.42 0.18 15.57
C ALA A 205 5.85 -0.73 14.40
N LEU A 206 6.41 -0.14 13.36
CA LEU A 206 6.88 -0.89 12.19
C LEU A 206 8.09 -1.77 12.53
N ASN A 207 9.02 -1.28 13.35
CA ASN A 207 10.14 -2.11 13.81
C ASN A 207 9.64 -3.36 14.57
N GLU A 208 8.69 -3.19 15.49
CA GLU A 208 8.15 -4.29 16.30
C GLU A 208 7.36 -5.30 15.44
N VAL A 209 6.45 -4.81 14.62
CA VAL A 209 5.58 -5.68 13.81
C VAL A 209 6.39 -6.43 12.75
N PHE A 210 7.32 -5.77 12.07
CA PHE A 210 8.15 -6.40 11.04
C PHE A 210 9.20 -7.34 11.60
N THR A 211 9.81 -7.00 12.74
CA THR A 211 10.71 -7.93 13.44
C THR A 211 9.96 -9.20 13.84
N PHE A 212 8.78 -9.03 14.44
CA PHE A 212 7.91 -10.16 14.78
C PHE A 212 7.53 -10.99 13.54
N ALA A 213 7.17 -10.36 12.42
CA ALA A 213 6.81 -11.04 11.19
C ALA A 213 7.97 -11.91 10.67
N LYS A 214 9.20 -11.37 10.66
CA LYS A 214 10.39 -12.12 10.24
C LYS A 214 10.72 -13.27 11.20
N GLU A 215 10.64 -13.06 12.49
CA GLU A 215 10.91 -14.10 13.51
C GLU A 215 9.86 -15.21 13.44
N TYR A 216 8.58 -14.85 13.38
CA TYR A 216 7.50 -15.81 13.26
C TYR A 216 7.56 -16.58 11.94
N GLY A 217 7.82 -15.89 10.83
CA GLY A 217 8.04 -16.52 9.53
C GLY A 217 9.19 -17.53 9.56
N LYS A 218 10.33 -17.13 10.13
CA LYS A 218 11.47 -18.03 10.31
C LYS A 218 11.12 -19.28 11.11
N SER A 219 10.29 -19.16 12.15
CA SER A 219 9.81 -20.33 12.93
C SER A 219 8.93 -21.28 12.11
N LYS A 220 8.36 -20.81 10.99
CA LYS A 220 7.58 -21.58 10.02
C LYS A 220 8.40 -22.00 8.79
N GLY A 221 9.71 -21.72 8.77
CA GLY A 221 10.58 -22.03 7.62
C GLY A 221 10.41 -21.06 6.44
N MET A 222 9.87 -19.86 6.68
CA MET A 222 9.60 -18.84 5.67
C MET A 222 10.54 -17.64 5.83
N ASP A 223 11.02 -17.09 4.70
CA ASP A 223 11.71 -15.79 4.66
C ASP A 223 10.70 -14.69 4.32
N VAL A 224 10.18 -14.05 5.37
CA VAL A 224 9.15 -13.01 5.23
C VAL A 224 9.78 -11.69 4.86
N LYS A 225 9.29 -11.08 3.78
CA LYS A 225 9.66 -9.74 3.34
C LYS A 225 8.65 -8.70 3.86
N CYS A 226 9.17 -7.53 4.26
CA CYS A 226 8.37 -6.46 4.87
C CYS A 226 8.57 -5.14 4.13
N TYR A 227 7.48 -4.54 3.70
CA TYR A 227 7.47 -3.33 2.88
C TYR A 227 6.60 -2.23 3.47
N VAL A 228 6.97 -0.98 3.21
CA VAL A 228 6.24 0.21 3.65
C VAL A 228 5.68 0.95 2.43
N PRO A 229 4.42 0.73 2.04
CA PRO A 229 3.74 1.63 1.12
C PRO A 229 3.49 2.97 1.82
N THR A 230 3.88 4.07 1.17
CA THR A 230 3.77 5.39 1.79
C THR A 230 3.79 6.52 0.77
N HIS A 231 3.22 7.66 1.14
CA HIS A 231 3.30 8.87 0.35
C HIS A 231 4.66 9.56 0.52
N SER A 232 4.99 10.44 -0.40
CA SER A 232 6.24 11.19 -0.33
C SER A 232 6.26 12.22 0.80
N LEU A 233 7.45 12.61 1.25
CA LEU A 233 7.62 13.71 2.21
C LEU A 233 7.09 15.04 1.67
N VAL A 234 7.00 15.19 0.34
CA VAL A 234 6.36 16.36 -0.30
C VAL A 234 4.88 16.41 0.05
N ASN A 235 4.16 15.28 -0.06
CA ASN A 235 2.74 15.18 0.32
C ASN A 235 2.57 15.36 1.84
N TYR A 236 3.34 14.64 2.64
CA TYR A 236 3.20 14.70 4.09
C TYR A 236 3.49 16.06 4.68
N SER A 237 4.43 16.81 4.11
CA SER A 237 4.64 18.21 4.55
C SER A 237 3.46 19.11 4.23
N GLN A 238 2.82 18.93 3.05
CA GLN A 238 1.62 19.69 2.67
C GLN A 238 0.41 19.33 3.52
N TRP A 239 0.22 18.06 3.83
CA TRP A 239 -0.91 17.57 4.64
C TRP A 239 -0.68 17.71 6.14
N GLN A 240 0.50 18.13 6.56
CA GLN A 240 0.88 18.21 7.96
C GLN A 240 0.78 16.84 8.66
N ILE A 241 1.35 15.84 8.05
CA ILE A 241 1.49 14.49 8.59
C ILE A 241 2.93 14.28 9.05
N VAL A 242 3.10 13.66 10.21
CA VAL A 242 4.38 13.22 10.75
C VAL A 242 4.53 11.74 10.44
N SER A 243 5.55 11.39 9.69
CA SER A 243 5.88 10.03 9.31
C SER A 243 7.38 9.75 9.41
N PRO A 244 7.81 8.56 9.85
CA PRO A 244 9.23 8.21 9.99
C PRO A 244 9.86 7.64 8.71
N GLU A 245 9.34 7.88 7.54
CA GLU A 245 9.70 7.25 6.27
C GLU A 245 11.20 7.06 6.07
N ALA A 246 11.97 8.13 6.14
CA ALA A 246 13.41 8.09 5.90
C ALA A 246 14.15 7.22 6.94
N SER A 247 13.74 7.29 8.20
CA SER A 247 14.36 6.49 9.27
C SER A 247 14.01 5.00 9.17
N LEU A 248 12.84 4.65 8.63
CA LEU A 248 12.46 3.26 8.40
C LEU A 248 13.45 2.56 7.46
N ALA A 249 14.07 3.28 6.54
CA ALA A 249 15.11 2.75 5.66
C ALA A 249 16.38 2.30 6.42
N SER A 250 16.57 2.69 7.68
CA SER A 250 17.67 2.18 8.53
C SER A 250 17.35 0.86 9.25
N LEU A 251 16.07 0.45 9.29
CA LEU A 251 15.65 -0.75 10.01
C LEU A 251 15.99 -2.02 9.24
N PRO A 252 16.69 -2.99 9.85
CA PRO A 252 17.01 -4.26 9.19
C PRO A 252 15.78 -5.08 8.79
N CYS A 253 14.64 -4.85 9.44
CA CYS A 253 13.40 -5.56 9.17
C CYS A 253 12.62 -4.98 7.97
N VAL A 254 12.99 -3.82 7.42
CA VAL A 254 12.37 -3.20 6.25
C VAL A 254 13.12 -3.62 4.99
N ASP A 255 12.45 -4.30 4.07
CA ASP A 255 13.05 -4.77 2.80
C ASP A 255 12.84 -3.76 1.66
N GLY A 256 11.81 -2.91 1.75
CA GLY A 256 11.54 -1.93 0.69
C GLY A 256 10.28 -1.09 0.92
N TYR A 257 9.86 -0.42 -0.15
CA TYR A 257 8.77 0.55 -0.15
C TYR A 257 7.88 0.43 -1.37
N ILE A 258 6.67 0.97 -1.27
CA ILE A 258 5.90 1.42 -2.43
C ILE A 258 5.77 2.95 -2.33
N ALA A 259 6.22 3.67 -3.35
CA ALA A 259 5.96 5.09 -3.50
C ALA A 259 4.53 5.28 -4.00
N GLN A 260 3.62 5.65 -3.11
CA GLN A 260 2.21 5.86 -3.42
C GLN A 260 2.01 7.27 -3.98
N VAL A 261 2.09 7.39 -5.30
CA VAL A 261 1.81 8.64 -6.01
C VAL A 261 0.45 8.54 -6.68
N TRP A 262 -0.56 9.05 -6.00
CA TRP A 262 -1.90 9.10 -6.56
C TRP A 262 -2.03 10.28 -7.52
N THR A 263 -2.80 10.11 -8.57
CA THR A 263 -3.10 11.23 -9.48
C THR A 263 -3.73 12.39 -8.71
N GLY A 264 -4.58 12.09 -7.71
CA GLY A 264 -5.16 13.10 -6.83
C GLY A 264 -4.14 13.87 -5.99
N THR A 265 -3.14 13.21 -5.42
CA THR A 265 -2.11 13.87 -4.62
C THR A 265 -1.21 14.76 -5.46
N SER A 266 -0.92 14.35 -6.68
CA SER A 266 -0.13 15.14 -7.63
C SER A 266 -0.86 16.36 -8.18
N ARG A 267 -2.17 16.49 -7.91
CA ARG A 267 -2.98 17.69 -8.24
C ARG A 267 -2.87 18.80 -7.22
N GLU A 268 -2.22 18.59 -6.08
CA GLU A 268 -2.09 19.65 -5.09
C GLU A 268 -1.51 20.92 -5.74
N PRO A 269 -2.27 22.04 -5.75
CA PRO A 269 -1.84 23.23 -6.48
C PRO A 269 -0.59 23.85 -5.88
N ASN A 270 0.45 23.97 -6.65
CA ASN A 270 1.68 24.64 -6.26
C ASN A 270 1.84 26.01 -6.90
N PHE A 271 2.69 26.84 -6.29
CA PHE A 271 2.98 28.20 -6.75
C PHE A 271 4.28 28.21 -7.54
N PHE A 272 4.19 28.57 -8.81
CA PHE A 272 5.34 28.69 -9.69
C PHE A 272 5.11 29.83 -10.70
N ASP A 273 6.13 30.62 -10.97
CA ASP A 273 6.09 31.73 -11.92
C ASP A 273 4.87 32.66 -11.68
N GLY A 274 4.67 33.05 -10.41
CA GLY A 274 3.61 33.97 -10.01
C GLY A 274 2.19 33.39 -10.09
N ARG A 275 2.01 32.08 -10.35
CA ARG A 275 0.70 31.43 -10.53
C ARG A 275 0.57 30.18 -9.69
N LYS A 276 -0.53 30.07 -8.95
CA LYS A 276 -0.94 28.84 -8.26
C LYS A 276 -1.83 28.02 -9.19
N ARG A 277 -1.42 26.78 -9.49
CA ARG A 277 -2.19 25.85 -10.33
C ARG A 277 -1.75 24.40 -10.14
N GLU A 278 -2.58 23.46 -10.56
CA GLU A 278 -2.23 22.04 -10.68
C GLU A 278 -1.12 21.86 -11.72
N ARG A 279 -0.12 21.04 -11.37
CA ARG A 279 1.03 20.67 -12.21
C ARG A 279 1.30 19.18 -12.03
N VAL A 280 0.38 18.36 -12.51
CA VAL A 280 0.31 16.93 -12.16
C VAL A 280 1.60 16.19 -12.52
N PHE A 281 2.14 16.43 -13.71
CA PHE A 281 3.37 15.76 -14.14
C PHE A 281 4.56 16.17 -13.25
N GLU A 282 4.77 17.47 -13.07
CA GLU A 282 5.91 18.00 -12.31
C GLU A 282 5.82 17.60 -10.83
N THR A 283 4.63 17.63 -10.25
CA THR A 283 4.42 17.21 -8.86
C THR A 283 4.67 15.72 -8.69
N ALA A 284 4.09 14.87 -9.55
CA ALA A 284 4.34 13.43 -9.54
C ALA A 284 5.84 13.12 -9.71
N TYR A 285 6.51 13.81 -10.61
CA TYR A 285 7.96 13.64 -10.80
C TYR A 285 8.73 13.93 -9.52
N LEU A 286 8.39 15.01 -8.80
CA LEU A 286 9.04 15.35 -7.52
C LEU A 286 8.69 14.34 -6.41
N GLU A 287 7.46 13.85 -6.36
CA GLU A 287 7.01 12.84 -5.41
C GLU A 287 7.81 11.53 -5.60
N TYR A 288 7.89 11.02 -6.81
CA TYR A 288 8.70 9.83 -7.13
C TYR A 288 10.18 10.06 -6.84
N GLY A 289 10.73 11.19 -7.25
CA GLY A 289 12.14 11.53 -7.04
C GLY A 289 12.53 11.63 -5.58
N SER A 290 11.65 12.15 -4.72
CA SER A 290 11.90 12.20 -3.29
C SER A 290 11.97 10.80 -2.67
N MET A 291 11.11 9.88 -3.11
CA MET A 291 11.07 8.50 -2.65
C MET A 291 12.27 7.70 -3.15
N GLU A 292 12.60 7.81 -4.44
CA GLU A 292 13.78 7.15 -5.01
C GLU A 292 15.06 7.64 -4.34
N SER A 293 15.24 8.95 -4.18
CA SER A 293 16.42 9.54 -3.53
C SER A 293 16.57 9.12 -2.07
N MET A 294 15.47 8.90 -1.35
CA MET A 294 15.48 8.42 0.03
C MET A 294 15.95 6.97 0.12
N THR A 295 15.57 6.12 -0.81
CA THR A 295 15.78 4.68 -0.73
C THR A 295 17.00 4.18 -1.49
N ALA A 296 17.38 4.81 -2.61
CA ALA A 296 18.49 4.39 -3.45
C ALA A 296 19.81 4.15 -2.69
N PRO A 297 20.23 5.03 -1.74
CA PRO A 297 21.45 4.81 -0.97
C PRO A 297 21.43 3.57 -0.07
N THR A 298 20.24 3.03 0.22
CA THR A 298 20.04 1.90 1.13
C THR A 298 19.98 0.56 0.41
N GLY A 299 19.89 0.56 -0.92
CA GLY A 299 19.70 -0.64 -1.75
C GLY A 299 18.38 -1.37 -1.53
N ARG A 300 17.39 -0.74 -0.87
CA ARG A 300 16.07 -1.32 -0.63
C ARG A 300 15.23 -1.29 -1.88
N LYS A 301 14.38 -2.31 -2.02
CA LYS A 301 13.46 -2.42 -3.14
C LYS A 301 12.45 -1.27 -3.12
N MET A 302 12.17 -0.70 -4.28
CA MET A 302 11.19 0.36 -4.47
C MET A 302 10.23 -0.01 -5.59
N PHE A 303 8.93 -0.08 -5.26
CA PHE A 303 7.85 -0.11 -6.24
C PHE A 303 7.31 1.29 -6.44
N PHE A 304 7.01 1.65 -7.69
CA PHE A 304 6.26 2.85 -7.98
C PHE A 304 4.80 2.52 -8.27
N LEU A 305 3.90 3.27 -7.65
CA LEU A 305 2.46 3.19 -7.84
C LEU A 305 1.94 4.47 -8.47
N THR A 306 0.98 4.36 -9.39
CA THR A 306 0.09 5.46 -9.75
C THR A 306 -1.36 5.00 -9.78
N ASP A 307 -2.25 5.72 -9.07
CA ASP A 307 -3.69 5.42 -9.02
C ASP A 307 -4.44 6.22 -10.09
N PRO A 308 -5.23 5.58 -10.95
CA PRO A 308 -5.96 6.24 -12.04
C PRO A 308 -7.25 6.95 -11.61
N ILE A 309 -7.72 6.75 -10.38
CA ILE A 309 -8.97 7.32 -9.88
C ILE A 309 -8.70 8.21 -8.67
N GLU A 310 -9.43 9.31 -8.59
CA GLU A 310 -9.36 10.28 -7.52
C GLU A 310 -10.63 10.26 -6.67
N ASP A 311 -10.53 10.79 -5.46
CA ASP A 311 -11.66 10.92 -4.54
C ASP A 311 -12.63 12.04 -4.93
N TRP A 312 -12.16 13.01 -5.73
CA TRP A 312 -12.95 14.15 -6.19
C TRP A 312 -13.57 13.91 -7.56
N PRO A 313 -14.85 14.30 -7.78
CA PRO A 313 -15.47 14.17 -9.09
C PRO A 313 -14.73 14.96 -10.18
N ARG A 314 -14.31 14.23 -11.22
CA ARG A 314 -13.67 14.76 -12.43
C ARG A 314 -14.32 14.12 -13.66
N ASP A 315 -14.26 14.77 -14.81
CA ASP A 315 -14.68 14.09 -16.04
C ASP A 315 -13.63 13.05 -16.51
N TRP A 316 -14.07 12.13 -17.33
CA TRP A 316 -13.21 11.04 -17.80
C TRP A 316 -12.04 11.48 -18.69
N ALA A 317 -12.16 12.61 -19.38
CA ALA A 317 -11.06 13.17 -20.16
C ALA A 317 -9.97 13.73 -19.25
N ASP A 318 -10.36 14.37 -18.17
CA ASP A 318 -9.48 14.86 -17.13
C ASP A 318 -8.77 13.72 -16.41
N TYR A 319 -9.49 12.68 -15.95
CA TYR A 319 -8.89 11.48 -15.36
C TYR A 319 -7.84 10.85 -16.27
N LYS A 320 -8.21 10.63 -17.54
CA LYS A 320 -7.33 10.05 -18.55
C LYS A 320 -6.04 10.84 -18.72
N LYS A 321 -6.14 12.16 -18.87
CA LYS A 321 -5.01 13.07 -19.06
C LYS A 321 -4.04 13.03 -17.88
N ASN A 322 -4.59 13.14 -16.68
CA ASN A 322 -3.77 13.28 -15.48
C ASN A 322 -3.16 11.95 -15.01
N TYR A 323 -3.87 10.83 -15.19
CA TYR A 323 -3.27 9.51 -15.01
C TYR A 323 -2.12 9.26 -16.00
N GLN A 324 -2.26 9.71 -17.24
CA GLN A 324 -1.17 9.64 -18.21
C GLN A 324 0.03 10.49 -17.78
N ALA A 325 -0.20 11.64 -17.16
CA ALA A 325 0.86 12.51 -16.65
C ALA A 325 1.65 11.84 -15.51
N THR A 326 0.96 11.25 -14.52
CA THR A 326 1.61 10.52 -13.41
C THR A 326 2.33 9.27 -13.91
N PHE A 327 1.70 8.52 -14.82
CA PHE A 327 2.32 7.37 -15.47
C PHE A 327 3.62 7.74 -16.22
N THR A 328 3.60 8.84 -16.96
CA THR A 328 4.80 9.29 -17.68
C THR A 328 5.90 9.70 -16.70
N ALA A 329 5.55 10.37 -15.60
CA ALA A 329 6.52 10.80 -14.60
C ALA A 329 7.28 9.61 -13.99
N GLN A 330 6.61 8.50 -13.66
CA GLN A 330 7.28 7.33 -13.08
C GLN A 330 8.29 6.68 -14.05
N LEU A 331 8.05 6.74 -15.35
CA LEU A 331 8.93 6.16 -16.36
C LEU A 331 10.25 6.92 -16.55
N LEU A 332 10.38 8.12 -15.97
CA LEU A 332 11.62 8.92 -16.04
C LEU A 332 12.66 8.54 -14.98
N TYR A 333 12.39 7.47 -14.21
CA TYR A 333 13.31 6.94 -13.21
C TYR A 333 13.86 5.58 -13.66
N PRO A 334 14.95 5.53 -14.42
CA PRO A 334 15.44 4.31 -15.05
C PRO A 334 15.94 3.26 -14.07
N ASN A 335 16.24 3.65 -12.83
CA ASN A 335 16.66 2.71 -11.77
C ASN A 335 15.47 1.98 -11.14
N ILE A 336 14.23 2.41 -11.40
CA ILE A 336 13.04 1.78 -10.85
C ILE A 336 12.45 0.84 -11.87
N ALA A 337 12.35 -0.40 -11.47
CA ALA A 337 11.97 -1.52 -12.30
C ALA A 337 10.72 -2.24 -11.78
N ASP A 338 10.26 -1.89 -10.60
CA ASP A 338 9.20 -2.56 -9.89
C ASP A 338 7.99 -1.64 -9.76
N TYR A 339 6.78 -2.17 -10.02
CA TYR A 339 5.56 -1.36 -10.08
C TYR A 339 4.40 -2.01 -9.33
N GLU A 340 3.66 -1.20 -8.59
CA GLU A 340 2.27 -1.51 -8.31
C GLU A 340 1.44 -0.98 -9.49
N VAL A 341 0.98 -1.89 -10.34
CA VAL A 341 0.47 -1.54 -11.68
C VAL A 341 -0.92 -0.93 -11.67
N MET A 342 -1.71 -1.23 -10.66
CA MET A 342 -3.03 -0.63 -10.43
C MET A 342 -3.55 -1.03 -9.04
N PRO A 343 -3.78 -0.09 -8.13
CA PRO A 343 -4.49 -0.40 -6.89
C PRO A 343 -5.99 -0.58 -7.16
N TRP A 344 -6.62 -1.46 -6.43
CA TRP A 344 -8.07 -1.63 -6.40
C TRP A 344 -8.74 -1.76 -7.78
N PRO A 345 -8.38 -2.77 -8.61
CA PRO A 345 -8.96 -2.92 -9.95
C PRO A 345 -10.48 -3.09 -9.92
N GLU A 346 -11.07 -3.68 -8.86
CA GLU A 346 -12.51 -3.75 -8.69
C GLU A 346 -13.15 -2.38 -8.56
N ARG A 347 -12.50 -1.45 -7.84
CA ARG A 347 -12.97 -0.06 -7.71
C ARG A 347 -13.04 0.59 -9.09
N ILE A 348 -12.07 0.35 -9.93
CA ILE A 348 -11.95 1.01 -11.22
C ILE A 348 -12.84 0.35 -12.27
N TYR A 349 -12.72 -0.96 -12.48
CA TYR A 349 -13.43 -1.65 -13.56
C TYR A 349 -14.90 -1.96 -13.25
N GLU A 350 -15.25 -2.13 -11.98
CA GLU A 350 -16.61 -2.46 -11.54
C GLU A 350 -17.32 -1.28 -10.86
N GLY A 351 -16.59 -0.21 -10.52
CA GLY A 351 -17.10 0.94 -9.80
C GLY A 351 -18.01 1.86 -10.63
N LEU A 352 -18.74 2.70 -9.90
CA LEU A 352 -19.58 3.77 -10.45
C LEU A 352 -19.12 5.09 -9.85
N TYR A 353 -18.79 6.06 -10.69
CA TYR A 353 -18.20 7.33 -10.32
C TYR A 353 -19.03 8.51 -10.72
N ARG A 354 -19.10 9.51 -9.86
CA ARG A 354 -19.57 10.84 -10.23
C ARG A 354 -18.47 11.50 -11.09
N THR A 355 -18.84 12.03 -12.23
CA THR A 355 -17.92 12.73 -13.15
C THR A 355 -18.09 14.24 -13.12
N SER A 356 -18.94 14.76 -12.23
CA SER A 356 -19.19 16.18 -12.03
C SER A 356 -19.57 16.45 -10.58
N ALA A 357 -19.03 17.51 -9.99
CA ALA A 357 -19.41 17.96 -8.65
C ALA A 357 -20.90 18.41 -8.58
N ASN A 358 -21.46 18.80 -9.72
CA ASN A 358 -22.83 19.34 -9.84
C ASN A 358 -23.89 18.29 -10.21
N SER A 359 -23.54 17.00 -10.20
CA SER A 359 -24.46 15.93 -10.57
C SER A 359 -24.24 14.69 -9.71
N ASP A 360 -25.31 14.07 -9.27
CA ASP A 360 -25.28 12.79 -8.56
C ASP A 360 -25.28 11.58 -9.50
N LYS A 361 -25.32 11.84 -10.82
CA LYS A 361 -25.22 10.78 -11.83
C LYS A 361 -23.87 10.08 -11.70
N LYS A 362 -23.93 8.75 -11.59
CA LYS A 362 -22.74 7.90 -11.54
C LYS A 362 -22.61 7.13 -12.84
N GLU A 363 -21.38 7.02 -13.34
CA GLU A 363 -21.06 6.35 -14.59
C GLU A 363 -19.93 5.35 -14.37
N ARG A 364 -19.95 4.28 -15.17
CA ARG A 364 -18.82 3.38 -15.27
C ARG A 364 -17.70 4.01 -16.09
N ILE A 365 -16.48 3.54 -15.87
CA ILE A 365 -15.33 3.92 -16.71
C ILE A 365 -15.63 3.70 -18.19
N PRO A 366 -15.42 4.71 -19.06
CA PRO A 366 -15.64 4.55 -20.50
C PRO A 366 -14.54 3.70 -21.14
N ARG A 367 -14.90 2.99 -22.21
CA ARG A 367 -14.00 2.07 -22.90
C ARG A 367 -12.67 2.72 -23.34
N PHE A 368 -12.71 3.96 -23.80
CA PHE A 368 -11.51 4.66 -24.25
C PHE A 368 -10.47 4.82 -23.12
N TYR A 369 -10.93 5.03 -21.88
CA TYR A 369 -10.04 5.16 -20.73
C TYR A 369 -9.59 3.80 -20.19
N SER A 370 -10.50 2.84 -20.04
CA SER A 370 -10.14 1.49 -19.60
C SER A 370 -9.15 0.80 -20.57
N THR A 371 -9.29 1.02 -21.87
CA THR A 371 -8.31 0.52 -22.85
C THR A 371 -6.94 1.16 -22.67
N GLN A 372 -6.88 2.47 -22.44
CA GLN A 372 -5.60 3.14 -22.16
C GLN A 372 -4.93 2.56 -20.90
N MET A 373 -5.67 2.39 -19.82
CA MET A 373 -5.13 1.79 -18.59
C MET A 373 -4.59 0.39 -18.84
N GLN A 374 -5.32 -0.45 -19.56
CA GLN A 374 -4.85 -1.80 -19.90
C GLN A 374 -3.56 -1.78 -20.73
N VAL A 375 -3.42 -0.85 -21.66
CA VAL A 375 -2.18 -0.68 -22.44
C VAL A 375 -1.03 -0.29 -21.50
N MET A 376 -1.26 0.65 -20.59
CA MET A 376 -0.25 1.12 -19.64
C MET A 376 0.16 0.00 -18.67
N ILE A 377 -0.79 -0.74 -18.11
CA ILE A 377 -0.52 -1.91 -17.25
C ILE A 377 0.30 -2.97 -18.00
N ASN A 378 -0.08 -3.26 -19.24
CA ASN A 378 0.65 -4.23 -20.06
C ASN A 378 2.08 -3.77 -20.35
N ALA A 379 2.29 -2.46 -20.55
CA ALA A 379 3.63 -1.92 -20.72
C ALA A 379 4.48 -2.17 -19.46
N LEU A 380 3.97 -1.85 -18.26
CA LEU A 380 4.68 -2.10 -16.99
C LEU A 380 4.95 -3.60 -16.77
N ASN A 381 3.99 -4.47 -17.04
CA ASN A 381 4.15 -5.92 -16.90
C ASN A 381 5.18 -6.53 -17.86
N ARG A 382 5.52 -5.84 -18.97
CA ARG A 382 6.40 -6.35 -20.03
C ARG A 382 7.71 -5.58 -20.16
N MET A 383 7.86 -4.46 -19.47
CA MET A 383 9.12 -3.72 -19.52
C MET A 383 10.25 -4.59 -18.95
N PRO A 384 11.22 -4.99 -19.77
CA PRO A 384 12.42 -5.65 -19.26
C PRO A 384 13.27 -4.56 -18.62
N LEU A 385 13.23 -4.52 -17.32
CA LEU A 385 13.90 -3.47 -16.59
C LEU A 385 15.25 -3.98 -16.16
N THR A 386 16.11 -4.18 -17.09
CA THR A 386 17.50 -4.34 -16.82
C THR A 386 18.22 -3.17 -17.43
N ASP A 387 18.67 -2.28 -16.59
CA ASP A 387 19.73 -1.31 -16.85
C ASP A 387 20.90 -1.88 -17.64
N LYS A 388 21.01 -3.20 -17.72
CA LYS A 388 22.06 -3.93 -18.44
C LYS A 388 21.77 -4.12 -19.92
N GLU A 389 20.54 -3.89 -20.35
CA GLU A 389 20.06 -4.09 -21.72
C GLU A 389 19.74 -2.76 -22.44
N LEU A 390 19.90 -1.65 -21.75
CA LEU A 390 19.89 -0.32 -22.27
C LEU A 390 21.33 0.12 -22.54
#